data_e1c3bee205ed18bd0fdfa1265396659f
#
_entry.id   e1c3bee205ed18bd0fdfa1265396659f
#
_cell.length_a   1.000
_cell.length_b   1.000
_cell.length_c   1.000
_cell.angle_alpha   90.00
_cell.angle_beta   90.00
_cell.angle_gamma   90.00
#
_symmetry.space_group_name_H-M   'P 1'
#
loop_
_entity.id
_entity.type
_entity.pdbx_description
1 polymer ?
#
loop_
_entity_poly.entity_id
_entity_poly.type
_entity_poly.pdbx_seq_one_letter_code
_entity_poly.pdbx_strand_id
1 'polypeptide(L)'
;MNRNRAVATILVVLGGLLILGSVVAYDRRGYHTPTDAGVVPSGTDDLAALLPADAVPSVRPTVKEPLTAPPERITIANIDITAPVVPVGVHKGALDVPADVSTLGWWKAGAQPGALHGSVVIDGHVDSYQQGHGALFHLESVALGSMVSVKTKHGAVTYKVVGRRVYDKADLPSSVFTQTGQPRLVLITCGGPFDAATAHYRDNVVVYAVPV
;
A
#
# COMPACT_ATOMS: atom_id res chain seq x y z
N MET A 1 2.93 -48.39 -43.20
CA MET A 1 3.37 -48.49 -41.81
C MET A 1 4.29 -47.31 -41.49
N ASN A 2 4.02 -46.58 -40.45
CA ASN A 2 4.87 -45.51 -39.83
C ASN A 2 4.94 -44.09 -40.46
N ARG A 3 3.81 -43.48 -40.82
CA ARG A 3 3.78 -42.03 -41.11
C ARG A 3 3.18 -41.18 -39.98
N ASN A 4 2.59 -41.80 -38.95
CA ASN A 4 1.86 -41.05 -37.88
C ASN A 4 2.69 -40.82 -36.62
N ARG A 5 3.92 -41.32 -36.50
CA ARG A 5 4.77 -41.09 -35.32
C ARG A 5 5.65 -39.83 -35.40
N ALA A 6 5.92 -39.35 -36.63
CA ALA A 6 6.76 -38.16 -36.81
C ALA A 6 6.04 -36.82 -36.54
N VAL A 7 4.68 -36.81 -36.76
CA VAL A 7 3.88 -35.58 -36.60
C VAL A 7 3.64 -35.24 -35.12
N ALA A 8 3.51 -36.27 -34.27
CA ALA A 8 3.25 -36.03 -32.82
C ALA A 8 4.45 -35.45 -32.09
N THR A 9 5.67 -35.82 -32.52
CA THR A 9 6.91 -35.34 -31.85
C THR A 9 7.20 -33.87 -32.17
N ILE A 10 6.84 -33.41 -33.37
CA ILE A 10 7.09 -31.99 -33.77
C ILE A 10 6.09 -31.06 -33.06
N LEU A 11 4.87 -31.46 -32.81
CA LEU A 11 3.87 -30.65 -32.10
C LEU A 11 4.21 -30.43 -30.62
N VAL A 12 4.81 -31.45 -29.96
CA VAL A 12 5.24 -31.31 -28.55
C VAL A 12 6.43 -30.36 -28.40
N VAL A 13 7.39 -30.39 -29.38
CA VAL A 13 8.55 -29.48 -29.34
C VAL A 13 8.15 -28.03 -29.64
N LEU A 14 7.19 -27.81 -30.55
CA LEU A 14 6.67 -26.47 -30.83
C LEU A 14 5.86 -25.91 -29.67
N GLY A 15 5.08 -26.73 -28.96
CA GLY A 15 4.35 -26.34 -27.77
C GLY A 15 5.29 -25.97 -26.60
N GLY A 16 6.37 -26.73 -26.41
CA GLY A 16 7.36 -26.44 -25.37
C GLY A 16 8.15 -25.15 -25.62
N LEU A 17 8.46 -24.84 -26.87
CA LEU A 17 9.16 -23.59 -27.23
C LEU A 17 8.30 -22.34 -27.07
N LEU A 18 6.99 -22.44 -27.28
CA LEU A 18 6.04 -21.33 -27.05
C LEU A 18 5.84 -21.05 -25.55
N ILE A 19 5.85 -22.09 -24.71
CA ILE A 19 5.73 -21.92 -23.24
C ILE A 19 7.02 -21.30 -22.67
N LEU A 20 8.20 -21.74 -23.14
CA LEU A 20 9.49 -21.14 -22.74
C LEU A 20 9.62 -19.70 -23.22
N GLY A 21 9.14 -19.37 -24.41
CA GLY A 21 9.13 -18.01 -24.94
C GLY A 21 8.21 -17.06 -24.14
N SER A 22 7.10 -17.56 -23.64
CA SER A 22 6.15 -16.79 -22.82
C SER A 22 6.69 -16.49 -21.41
N VAL A 23 7.36 -17.44 -20.80
CA VAL A 23 7.99 -17.27 -19.48
C VAL A 23 9.17 -16.29 -19.55
N VAL A 24 9.99 -16.38 -20.59
CA VAL A 24 11.15 -15.44 -20.79
C VAL A 24 10.67 -14.02 -21.16
N ALA A 25 9.53 -13.88 -21.84
CA ALA A 25 8.97 -12.57 -22.16
C ALA A 25 8.32 -11.89 -20.93
N TYR A 26 7.81 -12.64 -19.96
CA TYR A 26 7.27 -12.10 -18.72
C TYR A 26 8.37 -11.56 -17.80
N ASP A 27 9.54 -12.21 -17.76
CA ASP A 27 10.68 -11.78 -16.94
C ASP A 27 11.44 -10.56 -17.51
N ARG A 28 11.20 -10.19 -18.79
CA ARG A 28 11.85 -9.02 -19.44
C ARG A 28 11.06 -7.72 -19.37
N ARG A 29 9.85 -7.69 -18.85
CA ARG A 29 9.18 -6.43 -18.53
C ARG A 29 9.76 -5.96 -17.21
N GLY A 30 10.81 -5.11 -17.31
CA GLY A 30 11.59 -4.60 -16.20
C GLY A 30 10.70 -4.21 -15.02
N TYR A 31 10.68 -5.05 -14.00
CA TYR A 31 10.20 -4.65 -12.70
C TYR A 31 11.17 -3.57 -12.22
N HIS A 32 10.73 -2.33 -12.26
CA HIS A 32 11.41 -1.28 -11.56
C HIS A 32 11.33 -1.64 -10.09
N THR A 33 12.46 -1.96 -9.48
CA THR A 33 12.52 -2.16 -8.04
C THR A 33 12.07 -0.84 -7.41
N PRO A 34 10.96 -0.79 -6.68
CA PRO A 34 10.52 0.44 -6.04
C PRO A 34 11.62 0.91 -5.10
N THR A 35 11.94 2.20 -5.13
CA THR A 35 13.02 2.78 -4.33
C THR A 35 12.44 3.59 -3.18
N ASP A 36 13.18 3.64 -2.09
CA ASP A 36 12.90 4.52 -0.96
C ASP A 36 12.88 5.98 -1.39
N ALA A 37 11.93 6.76 -0.87
CA ALA A 37 11.81 8.19 -1.12
C ALA A 37 11.21 8.92 0.09
N GLY A 38 11.64 10.17 0.34
CA GLY A 38 11.07 11.04 1.37
C GLY A 38 11.38 10.61 2.80
N VAL A 39 10.52 11.01 3.74
CA VAL A 39 10.70 10.85 5.20
C VAL A 39 9.59 9.97 5.76
N VAL A 40 9.96 9.06 6.67
CA VAL A 40 8.98 8.35 7.52
C VAL A 40 8.65 9.25 8.69
N PRO A 41 7.39 9.67 8.90
CA PRO A 41 7.00 10.46 10.06
C PRO A 41 7.33 9.70 11.34
N SER A 42 8.29 10.19 12.11
CA SER A 42 8.63 9.64 13.42
C SER A 42 7.65 10.16 14.47
N GLY A 43 7.24 9.30 15.40
CA GLY A 43 6.29 9.65 16.45
C GLY A 43 6.87 10.48 17.61
N THR A 44 8.05 11.07 17.46
CA THR A 44 8.67 11.92 18.48
C THR A 44 8.41 13.39 18.14
N ASP A 45 8.05 14.17 19.16
CA ASP A 45 7.65 15.59 19.12
C ASP A 45 8.79 16.56 18.74
N ASP A 46 9.55 16.30 17.69
CA ASP A 46 10.68 17.14 17.27
C ASP A 46 10.27 18.52 16.70
N LEU A 47 8.96 18.81 16.57
CA LEU A 47 8.50 20.14 16.17
C LEU A 47 8.49 21.17 17.33
N ALA A 48 8.52 20.72 18.58
CA ALA A 48 8.56 21.62 19.74
C ALA A 48 9.93 22.29 19.94
N ALA A 49 11.00 21.73 19.38
CA ALA A 49 12.36 22.23 19.52
C ALA A 49 12.72 23.41 18.59
N LEU A 50 11.85 23.77 17.65
CA LEU A 50 12.11 24.80 16.64
C LEU A 50 11.35 26.13 16.88
N LEU A 51 10.56 26.23 17.94
CA LEU A 51 9.87 27.48 18.28
C LEU A 51 10.59 28.18 19.43
N PRO A 52 10.89 29.49 19.32
CA PRO A 52 11.44 30.26 20.43
C PRO A 52 10.44 30.31 21.60
N ALA A 53 10.95 30.17 22.82
CA ALA A 53 10.17 29.98 24.04
C ALA A 53 9.22 31.16 24.42
N ASP A 54 9.26 32.27 23.71
CA ASP A 54 8.57 33.52 24.07
C ASP A 54 7.31 33.82 23.23
N ALA A 55 6.84 32.90 22.40
CA ALA A 55 5.67 33.11 21.56
C ALA A 55 4.50 32.18 21.92
N VAL A 56 4.05 32.23 23.19
CA VAL A 56 2.81 31.54 23.57
C VAL A 56 1.70 32.56 23.81
N PRO A 57 0.87 32.91 22.80
CA PRO A 57 -0.44 33.46 23.10
C PRO A 57 -1.30 32.35 23.72
N SER A 58 -1.71 32.57 24.97
CA SER A 58 -2.60 31.68 25.72
C SER A 58 -4.04 31.71 25.19
N VAL A 59 -4.21 31.51 23.89
CA VAL A 59 -5.49 31.22 23.28
C VAL A 59 -5.50 29.69 23.09
N ARG A 60 -6.11 28.98 24.05
CA ARG A 60 -6.52 27.60 23.79
C ARG A 60 -7.46 27.63 22.60
N PRO A 61 -7.07 27.14 21.40
CA PRO A 61 -8.04 26.93 20.35
C PRO A 61 -9.06 25.95 20.91
N THR A 62 -10.32 26.26 20.75
CA THR A 62 -11.41 25.28 20.96
C THR A 62 -11.19 24.20 19.91
N VAL A 63 -10.45 23.14 20.25
CA VAL A 63 -10.22 22.01 19.37
C VAL A 63 -11.57 21.36 19.21
N LYS A 64 -12.22 21.66 18.08
CA LYS A 64 -13.41 20.90 17.66
C LYS A 64 -12.96 19.45 17.59
N GLU A 65 -13.59 18.59 18.39
CA GLU A 65 -13.25 17.16 18.36
C GLU A 65 -13.25 16.67 16.91
N PRO A 66 -12.17 16.01 16.46
CA PRO A 66 -12.10 15.55 15.10
C PRO A 66 -13.21 14.53 14.84
N LEU A 67 -13.97 14.74 13.78
CA LEU A 67 -15.01 13.83 13.35
C LEU A 67 -14.37 12.59 12.72
N THR A 68 -13.95 11.65 13.57
CA THR A 68 -13.39 10.38 13.12
C THR A 68 -14.50 9.41 12.71
N ALA A 69 -14.24 8.64 11.67
CA ALA A 69 -15.11 7.53 11.24
C ALA A 69 -14.30 6.53 10.41
N PRO A 70 -14.74 5.27 10.32
CA PRO A 70 -14.15 4.29 9.43
C PRO A 70 -14.05 4.82 7.99
N PRO A 71 -12.94 4.52 7.27
CA PRO A 71 -12.83 4.86 5.85
C PRO A 71 -13.80 4.03 5.02
N GLU A 72 -14.38 4.66 3.99
CA GLU A 72 -15.29 4.01 3.03
C GLU A 72 -14.65 3.89 1.65
N ARG A 73 -13.78 4.84 1.29
CA ARG A 73 -13.13 4.92 -0.03
C ARG A 73 -11.84 5.70 0.06
N ILE A 74 -10.87 5.29 -0.75
CA ILE A 74 -9.64 6.06 -0.99
C ILE A 74 -9.58 6.52 -2.45
N THR A 75 -8.97 7.68 -2.68
CA THR A 75 -8.68 8.20 -4.03
C THR A 75 -7.29 8.84 -4.06
N ILE A 76 -6.48 8.46 -5.06
CA ILE A 76 -5.16 9.04 -5.37
C ILE A 76 -5.16 9.32 -6.88
N ALA A 77 -5.61 10.51 -7.26
CA ALA A 77 -5.95 10.83 -8.64
C ALA A 77 -4.77 10.77 -9.62
N ASN A 78 -3.57 11.14 -9.18
CA ASN A 78 -2.37 11.17 -10.05
C ASN A 78 -1.80 9.79 -10.41
N ILE A 79 -2.33 8.73 -9.84
CA ILE A 79 -1.98 7.33 -10.18
C ILE A 79 -3.23 6.46 -10.37
N ASP A 80 -4.37 7.08 -10.65
CA ASP A 80 -5.66 6.45 -11.00
C ASP A 80 -6.16 5.42 -9.98
N ILE A 81 -5.84 5.60 -8.68
CA ILE A 81 -6.38 4.77 -7.62
C ILE A 81 -7.71 5.35 -7.12
N THR A 82 -8.75 4.54 -7.18
CA THR A 82 -10.05 4.78 -6.52
C THR A 82 -10.62 3.44 -6.12
N ALA A 83 -10.71 3.17 -4.81
CA ALA A 83 -11.11 1.86 -4.31
C ALA A 83 -11.98 1.97 -3.04
N PRO A 84 -12.96 1.06 -2.86
CA PRO A 84 -13.67 0.93 -1.60
C PRO A 84 -12.74 0.41 -0.50
N VAL A 85 -13.03 0.76 0.74
CA VAL A 85 -12.27 0.33 1.92
C VAL A 85 -13.23 -0.36 2.89
N VAL A 86 -12.85 -1.53 3.38
CA VAL A 86 -13.60 -2.30 4.37
C VAL A 86 -12.76 -2.54 5.63
N PRO A 87 -13.37 -2.64 6.82
CA PRO A 87 -12.64 -2.94 8.03
C PRO A 87 -12.13 -4.39 8.03
N VAL A 88 -10.85 -4.57 8.36
CA VAL A 88 -10.21 -5.88 8.48
C VAL A 88 -9.58 -6.08 9.86
N GLY A 89 -9.32 -7.33 10.20
CA GLY A 89 -8.65 -7.74 11.42
C GLY A 89 -7.22 -8.22 11.18
N VAL A 90 -6.67 -8.88 12.19
CA VAL A 90 -5.40 -9.58 12.14
C VAL A 90 -5.67 -11.07 12.36
N HIS A 91 -5.17 -11.92 11.46
CA HIS A 91 -5.23 -13.36 11.58
C HIS A 91 -3.81 -13.95 11.53
N LYS A 92 -3.46 -14.79 12.51
CA LYS A 92 -2.13 -15.43 12.61
C LYS A 92 -0.95 -14.45 12.50
N GLY A 93 -1.11 -13.24 13.07
CA GLY A 93 -0.06 -12.23 13.07
C GLY A 93 0.07 -11.40 11.78
N ALA A 94 -0.76 -11.63 10.77
CA ALA A 94 -0.83 -10.85 9.55
C ALA A 94 -2.15 -10.09 9.45
N LEU A 95 -2.14 -8.93 8.78
CA LEU A 95 -3.35 -8.18 8.47
C LEU A 95 -4.14 -8.95 7.41
N ASP A 96 -5.45 -9.07 7.62
CA ASP A 96 -6.33 -9.69 6.63
C ASP A 96 -6.47 -8.77 5.41
N VAL A 97 -6.20 -9.30 4.21
CA VAL A 97 -6.39 -8.56 2.95
C VAL A 97 -7.69 -9.04 2.31
N PRO A 98 -8.58 -8.14 1.84
CA PRO A 98 -9.81 -8.55 1.18
C PRO A 98 -9.54 -9.48 -0.02
N ALA A 99 -10.36 -10.51 -0.22
CA ALA A 99 -10.19 -11.46 -1.32
C ALA A 99 -10.44 -10.83 -2.70
N ASP A 100 -11.25 -9.80 -2.78
CA ASP A 100 -11.44 -8.98 -3.98
C ASP A 100 -10.28 -7.99 -4.10
N VAL A 101 -9.46 -8.11 -5.15
CA VAL A 101 -8.27 -7.28 -5.37
C VAL A 101 -8.59 -5.80 -5.62
N SER A 102 -9.83 -5.47 -5.95
CA SER A 102 -10.29 -4.09 -6.14
C SER A 102 -10.69 -3.40 -4.84
N THR A 103 -10.76 -4.14 -3.72
CA THR A 103 -11.17 -3.68 -2.40
C THR A 103 -9.98 -3.62 -1.45
N LEU A 104 -9.90 -2.56 -0.66
CA LEU A 104 -8.85 -2.34 0.32
C LEU A 104 -9.31 -2.71 1.73
N GLY A 105 -8.35 -3.17 2.55
CA GLY A 105 -8.55 -3.46 3.96
C GLY A 105 -8.06 -2.30 4.85
N TRP A 106 -8.91 -1.79 5.74
CA TRP A 106 -8.49 -0.89 6.80
C TRP A 106 -8.36 -1.66 8.13
N TRP A 107 -7.18 -1.56 8.74
CA TRP A 107 -6.94 -2.16 10.07
C TRP A 107 -7.81 -1.50 11.13
N LYS A 108 -8.91 -2.17 11.51
CA LYS A 108 -9.95 -1.62 12.40
C LYS A 108 -9.49 -1.34 13.84
N ALA A 109 -8.36 -1.94 14.28
CA ALA A 109 -7.78 -1.66 15.59
C ALA A 109 -6.83 -0.45 15.59
N GLY A 110 -6.50 0.12 14.41
CA GLY A 110 -5.70 1.32 14.26
C GLY A 110 -6.52 2.61 14.35
N ALA A 111 -5.85 3.73 14.07
CA ALA A 111 -6.50 5.03 14.03
C ALA A 111 -7.55 5.10 12.91
N GLN A 112 -8.55 5.95 13.09
CA GLN A 112 -9.52 6.32 12.06
C GLN A 112 -9.07 7.60 11.33
N PRO A 113 -9.45 7.79 10.05
CA PRO A 113 -9.25 9.06 9.37
C PRO A 113 -9.74 10.24 10.19
N GLY A 114 -8.90 11.29 10.30
CA GLY A 114 -9.15 12.45 11.14
C GLY A 114 -8.72 12.32 12.60
N ALA A 115 -8.22 11.18 13.04
CA ALA A 115 -7.67 11.03 14.40
C ALA A 115 -6.46 11.95 14.62
N LEU A 116 -6.27 12.39 15.85
CA LEU A 116 -5.16 13.28 16.25
C LEU A 116 -3.84 12.52 16.46
N HIS A 117 -3.89 11.19 16.56
CA HIS A 117 -2.73 10.35 16.85
C HIS A 117 -2.83 9.01 16.12
N GLY A 118 -1.66 8.40 15.91
CA GLY A 118 -1.55 7.04 15.41
C GLY A 118 -1.66 6.90 13.89
N SER A 119 -1.59 5.65 13.43
CA SER A 119 -1.60 5.29 12.01
C SER A 119 -2.97 4.81 11.57
N VAL A 120 -3.52 5.43 10.54
CA VAL A 120 -4.59 4.86 9.72
C VAL A 120 -3.92 3.91 8.73
N VAL A 121 -4.03 2.61 8.93
CA VAL A 121 -3.35 1.61 8.08
C VAL A 121 -4.37 1.02 7.12
N ILE A 122 -4.07 1.12 5.83
CA ILE A 122 -4.89 0.56 4.74
C ILE A 122 -3.97 -0.28 3.86
N ASP A 123 -4.37 -1.52 3.62
CA ASP A 123 -3.67 -2.44 2.75
C ASP A 123 -4.50 -2.90 1.56
N GLY A 124 -3.85 -3.54 0.60
CA GLY A 124 -4.51 -4.14 -0.55
C GLY A 124 -3.55 -4.85 -1.47
N HIS A 125 -4.14 -5.62 -2.37
CA HIS A 125 -3.37 -6.37 -3.36
C HIS A 125 -2.68 -5.47 -4.39
N VAL A 126 -1.46 -5.82 -4.77
CA VAL A 126 -0.82 -5.29 -5.97
C VAL A 126 -1.44 -5.91 -7.21
N ASP A 127 -1.63 -7.23 -7.23
CA ASP A 127 -2.28 -7.98 -8.30
C ASP A 127 -2.78 -9.35 -7.84
N SER A 128 -3.41 -10.08 -8.75
CA SER A 128 -3.76 -11.49 -8.60
C SER A 128 -3.71 -12.15 -9.98
N TYR A 129 -3.25 -13.39 -10.03
CA TYR A 129 -3.27 -14.18 -11.27
C TYR A 129 -4.69 -14.33 -11.87
N GLN A 130 -5.70 -14.41 -11.02
CA GLN A 130 -7.09 -14.64 -11.45
C GLN A 130 -7.85 -13.35 -11.75
N GLN A 131 -7.56 -12.26 -11.03
CA GLN A 131 -8.33 -11.02 -11.07
C GLN A 131 -7.57 -9.86 -11.74
N GLY A 132 -6.28 -10.04 -12.06
CA GLY A 132 -5.45 -9.00 -12.67
C GLY A 132 -4.93 -7.98 -11.66
N HIS A 133 -4.81 -6.72 -12.06
CA HIS A 133 -4.26 -5.65 -11.23
C HIS A 133 -5.16 -5.36 -10.03
N GLY A 134 -4.54 -5.31 -8.84
CA GLY A 134 -5.21 -4.91 -7.62
C GLY A 134 -5.34 -3.39 -7.49
N ALA A 135 -6.13 -2.95 -6.52
CA ALA A 135 -6.40 -1.54 -6.29
C ALA A 135 -5.13 -0.71 -6.00
N LEU A 136 -4.07 -1.33 -5.47
CA LEU A 136 -2.80 -0.67 -5.18
C LEU A 136 -1.68 -0.99 -6.18
N PHE A 137 -2.01 -1.48 -7.38
CA PHE A 137 -1.04 -1.86 -8.41
C PHE A 137 -0.04 -0.74 -8.73
N HIS A 138 -0.50 0.51 -8.78
CA HIS A 138 0.33 1.67 -9.07
C HIS A 138 0.92 2.38 -7.84
N LEU A 139 0.76 1.83 -6.62
CA LEU A 139 1.20 2.50 -5.39
C LEU A 139 2.71 2.79 -5.38
N GLU A 140 3.51 1.93 -5.98
CA GLU A 140 4.97 2.12 -6.07
C GLU A 140 5.38 3.37 -6.86
N SER A 141 4.52 3.84 -7.78
CA SER A 141 4.78 5.01 -8.61
C SER A 141 4.30 6.33 -7.99
N VAL A 142 3.66 6.29 -6.80
CA VAL A 142 3.17 7.52 -6.17
C VAL A 142 4.31 8.48 -5.87
N ALA A 143 4.16 9.74 -6.32
CA ALA A 143 5.14 10.78 -6.09
C ALA A 143 4.99 11.40 -4.69
N LEU A 144 6.10 11.86 -4.10
CA LEU A 144 6.06 12.70 -2.92
C LEU A 144 5.24 13.96 -3.20
N GLY A 145 4.44 14.39 -2.22
CA GLY A 145 3.53 15.52 -2.39
C GLY A 145 2.17 15.16 -3.00
N SER A 146 1.97 13.94 -3.50
CA SER A 146 0.66 13.47 -3.98
C SER A 146 -0.40 13.57 -2.90
N MET A 147 -1.62 13.92 -3.30
CA MET A 147 -2.75 14.03 -2.38
C MET A 147 -3.54 12.73 -2.37
N VAL A 148 -3.83 12.26 -1.17
CA VAL A 148 -4.64 11.08 -0.89
C VAL A 148 -5.91 11.52 -0.18
N SER A 149 -7.06 11.28 -0.79
CA SER A 149 -8.38 11.55 -0.18
C SER A 149 -8.96 10.27 0.40
N VAL A 150 -9.28 10.30 1.68
CA VAL A 150 -9.96 9.18 2.38
C VAL A 150 -11.36 9.64 2.76
N LYS A 151 -12.35 9.10 2.07
CA LYS A 151 -13.77 9.38 2.33
C LYS A 151 -14.24 8.58 3.53
N THR A 152 -15.00 9.25 4.41
CA THR A 152 -15.72 8.67 5.54
C THR A 152 -17.19 9.14 5.50
N LYS A 153 -18.03 8.61 6.38
CA LYS A 153 -19.42 9.11 6.55
C LYS A 153 -19.50 10.58 6.97
N HIS A 154 -18.43 11.15 7.53
CA HIS A 154 -18.39 12.55 8.00
C HIS A 154 -17.73 13.50 6.99
N GLY A 155 -17.32 13.02 5.83
CA GLY A 155 -16.62 13.79 4.81
C GLY A 155 -15.27 13.15 4.44
N ALA A 156 -14.49 13.87 3.66
CA ALA A 156 -13.17 13.41 3.23
C ALA A 156 -12.08 14.01 4.11
N VAL A 157 -11.10 13.17 4.48
CA VAL A 157 -9.85 13.59 5.11
C VAL A 157 -8.76 13.50 4.06
N THR A 158 -8.01 14.58 3.88
CA THR A 158 -6.94 14.66 2.88
C THR A 158 -5.58 14.50 3.56
N TYR A 159 -4.72 13.72 2.90
CA TYR A 159 -3.35 13.45 3.32
C TYR A 159 -2.39 13.79 2.18
N LYS A 160 -1.18 14.22 2.52
CA LYS A 160 -0.08 14.47 1.59
C LYS A 160 1.00 13.42 1.74
N VAL A 161 1.37 12.75 0.66
CA VAL A 161 2.45 11.75 0.65
C VAL A 161 3.78 12.41 1.00
N VAL A 162 4.46 11.89 2.02
CA VAL A 162 5.74 12.41 2.51
C VAL A 162 6.87 11.39 2.44
N GLY A 163 6.54 10.11 2.28
CA GLY A 163 7.56 9.06 2.18
C GLY A 163 7.04 7.78 1.56
N ARG A 164 7.96 7.04 0.95
CA ARG A 164 7.77 5.67 0.48
C ARG A 164 8.97 4.84 0.94
N ARG A 165 8.72 3.61 1.38
CA ARG A 165 9.74 2.64 1.77
C ARG A 165 9.41 1.27 1.18
N VAL A 166 10.46 0.52 0.93
CA VAL A 166 10.38 -0.90 0.55
C VAL A 166 10.96 -1.70 1.69
N TYR A 167 10.19 -2.65 2.20
CA TYR A 167 10.62 -3.54 3.28
C TYR A 167 10.50 -4.97 2.81
N ASP A 168 11.50 -5.80 3.10
CA ASP A 168 11.29 -7.25 3.07
C ASP A 168 10.07 -7.60 3.95
N LYS A 169 9.28 -8.56 3.52
CA LYS A 169 8.05 -8.94 4.26
C LYS A 169 8.32 -9.35 5.69
N ALA A 170 9.49 -9.95 5.95
CA ALA A 170 9.90 -10.35 7.29
C ALA A 170 10.28 -9.17 8.18
N ASP A 171 10.66 -8.02 7.58
CA ASP A 171 11.24 -6.87 8.27
C ASP A 171 10.30 -5.66 8.31
N LEU A 172 8.99 -5.86 8.07
CA LEU A 172 8.01 -4.76 8.16
C LEU A 172 7.99 -4.19 9.60
N PRO A 173 8.37 -2.91 9.80
CA PRO A 173 8.51 -2.35 11.14
C PRO A 173 7.16 -2.30 11.88
N SER A 174 7.13 -2.70 13.14
CA SER A 174 5.93 -2.60 13.98
C SER A 174 5.43 -1.16 14.15
N SER A 175 6.32 -0.16 13.99
CA SER A 175 5.96 1.25 14.01
C SER A 175 4.94 1.65 12.94
N VAL A 176 4.80 0.88 11.86
CA VAL A 176 3.73 1.05 10.86
C VAL A 176 2.35 1.02 11.51
N PHE A 177 2.17 0.19 12.52
CA PHE A 177 0.92 -0.05 13.25
C PHE A 177 0.82 0.75 14.56
N THR A 178 1.57 1.84 14.70
CA THR A 178 1.51 2.63 15.95
C THR A 178 0.13 3.25 16.16
N GLN A 179 -0.34 3.22 17.41
CA GLN A 179 -1.59 3.89 17.83
C GLN A 179 -1.32 5.24 18.53
N THR A 180 -0.06 5.60 18.65
CA THR A 180 0.41 6.83 19.30
C THR A 180 1.26 7.66 18.33
N GLY A 181 1.70 8.84 18.77
CA GLY A 181 2.51 9.76 17.98
C GLY A 181 1.68 10.54 16.96
N GLN A 182 2.35 11.18 16.01
CA GLN A 182 1.69 12.05 15.04
C GLN A 182 0.72 11.27 14.13
N PRO A 183 -0.43 11.88 13.79
CA PRO A 183 -1.41 11.24 12.91
C PRO A 183 -0.83 11.05 11.51
N ARG A 184 -1.04 9.86 10.94
CA ARG A 184 -0.58 9.55 9.59
C ARG A 184 -1.46 8.51 8.93
N LEU A 185 -1.47 8.52 7.60
CA LEU A 185 -1.97 7.45 6.77
C LEU A 185 -0.80 6.58 6.31
N VAL A 186 -0.98 5.28 6.38
CA VAL A 186 -0.03 4.28 5.88
C VAL A 186 -0.75 3.39 4.88
N LEU A 187 -0.27 3.35 3.64
CA LEU A 187 -0.76 2.45 2.60
C LEU A 187 0.26 1.34 2.38
N ILE A 188 -0.20 0.09 2.29
CA ILE A 188 0.67 -1.08 2.17
C ILE A 188 0.19 -1.95 1.02
N THR A 189 1.13 -2.38 0.17
CA THR A 189 0.88 -3.41 -0.85
C THR A 189 2.11 -4.31 -1.00
N CYS A 190 1.93 -5.45 -1.64
CA CYS A 190 3.06 -6.29 -2.04
C CYS A 190 3.88 -5.61 -3.14
N GLY A 191 5.17 -5.91 -3.21
CA GLY A 191 6.05 -5.38 -4.25
C GLY A 191 7.40 -6.08 -4.29
N GLY A 192 8.35 -5.51 -5.05
CA GLY A 192 9.66 -6.12 -5.27
C GLY A 192 9.61 -7.34 -6.18
N PRO A 193 10.65 -8.18 -6.17
CA PRO A 193 10.72 -9.38 -7.01
C PRO A 193 9.63 -10.39 -6.66
N PHE A 194 8.97 -10.93 -7.70
CA PHE A 194 8.04 -12.05 -7.55
C PHE A 194 8.81 -13.36 -7.48
N ASP A 195 8.62 -14.13 -6.43
CA ASP A 195 9.17 -15.47 -6.28
C ASP A 195 8.15 -16.50 -6.80
N ALA A 196 8.45 -17.07 -7.96
CA ALA A 196 7.59 -18.06 -8.60
C ALA A 196 7.49 -19.38 -7.83
N ALA A 197 8.49 -19.72 -6.99
CA ALA A 197 8.48 -20.94 -6.21
C ALA A 197 7.48 -20.89 -5.04
N THR A 198 7.32 -19.72 -4.45
CA THR A 198 6.38 -19.46 -3.34
C THR A 198 5.09 -18.79 -3.80
N ALA A 199 5.03 -18.34 -5.05
CA ALA A 199 3.94 -17.54 -5.62
C ALA A 199 3.67 -16.23 -4.84
N HIS A 200 4.73 -15.59 -4.31
CA HIS A 200 4.64 -14.36 -3.54
C HIS A 200 5.66 -13.32 -3.98
N TYR A 201 5.29 -12.05 -3.84
CA TYR A 201 6.24 -10.95 -3.85
C TYR A 201 7.10 -10.97 -2.58
N ARG A 202 8.36 -10.60 -2.68
CA ARG A 202 9.32 -10.63 -1.56
C ARG A 202 9.14 -9.47 -0.61
N ASP A 203 8.71 -8.32 -1.10
CA ASP A 203 8.71 -7.08 -0.37
C ASP A 203 7.29 -6.53 -0.15
N ASN A 204 7.20 -5.55 0.74
CA ASN A 204 6.08 -4.65 0.88
C ASN A 204 6.49 -3.24 0.46
N VAL A 205 5.68 -2.58 -0.35
CA VAL A 205 5.74 -1.15 -0.61
C VAL A 205 4.86 -0.45 0.40
N VAL A 206 5.45 0.46 1.19
CA VAL A 206 4.77 1.22 2.23
C VAL A 206 4.85 2.71 1.91
N VAL A 207 3.70 3.36 1.79
CA VAL A 207 3.59 4.80 1.56
C VAL A 207 3.08 5.48 2.81
N TYR A 208 3.75 6.55 3.21
CA TYR A 208 3.41 7.37 4.37
C TYR A 208 2.88 8.72 3.91
N ALA A 209 1.75 9.14 4.48
CA ALA A 209 1.16 10.43 4.21
C ALA A 209 0.69 11.09 5.53
N VAL A 210 0.76 12.41 5.60
CA VAL A 210 0.34 13.21 6.76
C VAL A 210 -0.90 14.03 6.43
N PRO A 211 -1.80 14.29 7.41
CA PRO A 211 -2.98 15.11 7.17
C PRO A 211 -2.61 16.54 6.77
N VAL A 212 -3.44 17.19 5.95
CA VAL A 212 -3.30 18.58 5.48
C VAL A 212 -4.55 19.37 5.74
#